data_a3de5d99763e0584502a926ecd06e142
#
_entry.id   a3de5d99763e0584502a926ecd06e142
#
_cell.length_a   1.000
_cell.length_b   1.000
_cell.length_c   1.000
_cell.angle_alpha   90.00
_cell.angle_beta   90.00
_cell.angle_gamma   90.00
#
_symmetry.space_group_name_H-M   'P 1'
#
loop_
_entity.id
_entity.type
_entity.pdbx_description
1 polymer ?
#
loop_
_entity_poly.entity_id
_entity_poly.type
_entity_poly.pdbx_seq_one_letter_code
_entity_poly.pdbx_strand_id
1 'polypeptide(L)'
;PRADAVVTRTPRLAIGVSTADCGPLLFADSEARVIAAAHAGWRGAFGGVVEATVAAMEKLGASRDNISGALGPTIRQANYEVGPEFEARFRAADADNARFFAAGVRDNHWQFDLPAYVAHRLRQGGVQSPEILGVCTYTREDEFFSYRRATHRKEPDYGRQLSAIML
;
A
#
# COMPACT_ATOMS: atom_id res chain seq x y z
N PRO A 1 -8.44 15.45 11.26
CA PRO A 1 -8.60 14.03 11.63
C PRO A 1 -7.34 13.26 11.21
N ARG A 2 -6.99 12.21 11.96
CA ARG A 2 -5.96 11.26 11.53
C ARG A 2 -6.64 10.22 10.64
N ALA A 3 -6.12 10.03 9.42
CA ALA A 3 -6.64 9.06 8.47
C ALA A 3 -5.50 8.59 7.56
N ASP A 4 -5.58 7.35 7.08
CA ASP A 4 -4.62 6.77 6.12
C ASP A 4 -5.10 6.92 4.66
N ALA A 5 -6.24 7.55 4.42
CA ALA A 5 -6.75 7.81 3.08
C ALA A 5 -7.48 9.15 2.99
N VAL A 6 -7.46 9.73 1.80
CA VAL A 6 -8.19 10.94 1.44
C VAL A 6 -8.88 10.74 0.09
N VAL A 7 -10.14 11.18 -0.01
CA VAL A 7 -10.97 11.06 -1.21
C VAL A 7 -11.55 12.42 -1.55
N THR A 8 -11.61 12.78 -2.82
CA THR A 8 -12.19 14.05 -3.28
C THR A 8 -12.80 13.94 -4.67
N ARG A 9 -13.76 14.83 -4.96
CA ARG A 9 -14.27 15.13 -6.30
C ARG A 9 -14.05 16.61 -6.68
N THR A 10 -13.25 17.32 -5.90
CA THR A 10 -12.98 18.75 -6.12
C THR A 10 -11.96 18.91 -7.24
N PRO A 11 -12.28 19.60 -8.36
CA PRO A 11 -11.33 19.86 -9.43
C PRO A 11 -10.16 20.74 -8.97
N ARG A 12 -9.00 20.53 -9.55
CA ARG A 12 -7.76 21.27 -9.25
C ARG A 12 -7.30 21.21 -7.79
N LEU A 13 -7.77 20.23 -7.03
CA LEU A 13 -7.26 19.91 -5.71
C LEU A 13 -6.38 18.67 -5.80
N ALA A 14 -5.07 18.86 -5.62
CA ALA A 14 -4.15 17.74 -5.49
C ALA A 14 -4.28 17.10 -4.09
N ILE A 15 -4.38 15.77 -4.05
CA ILE A 15 -4.33 14.98 -2.83
C ILE A 15 -3.20 13.97 -2.93
N GLY A 16 -2.65 13.53 -1.81
CA GLY A 16 -1.53 12.60 -1.85
C GLY A 16 -1.22 11.97 -0.50
N VAL A 17 -0.32 11.01 -0.53
CA VAL A 17 0.20 10.30 0.64
C VAL A 17 1.72 10.26 0.58
N SER A 18 2.36 10.38 1.74
CA SER A 18 3.80 10.24 1.86
C SER A 18 4.16 8.89 2.47
N THR A 19 5.14 8.22 1.86
CA THR A 19 5.56 6.88 2.26
C THR A 19 7.08 6.75 2.28
N ALA A 20 7.58 5.77 3.02
CA ALA A 20 8.91 5.20 2.93
C ALA A 20 8.74 3.72 3.24
N ASP A 21 8.75 2.88 2.21
CA ASP A 21 8.47 1.43 2.19
C ASP A 21 7.00 1.01 2.17
N CYS A 22 6.10 1.72 2.85
CA CYS A 22 4.66 1.43 2.76
C CYS A 22 4.13 1.68 1.35
N GLY A 23 3.10 0.97 0.93
CA GLY A 23 2.48 1.11 -0.38
C GLY A 23 1.67 2.39 -0.51
N PRO A 24 2.04 3.34 -1.38
CA PRO A 24 1.15 4.43 -1.76
C PRO A 24 0.15 3.91 -2.78
N LEU A 25 -1.13 4.13 -2.54
CA LEU A 25 -2.22 3.79 -3.44
C LEU A 25 -2.85 5.06 -4.00
N LEU A 26 -3.04 5.10 -5.31
CA LEU A 26 -3.81 6.12 -6.00
C LEU A 26 -4.99 5.47 -6.72
N PHE A 27 -6.16 6.10 -6.64
CA PHE A 27 -7.39 5.61 -7.25
C PHE A 27 -8.06 6.70 -8.06
N ALA A 28 -8.72 6.32 -9.16
CA ALA A 28 -9.52 7.21 -9.97
C ALA A 28 -10.75 6.51 -10.54
N ASP A 29 -11.89 7.19 -10.48
CA ASP A 29 -13.04 6.98 -11.34
C ASP A 29 -13.18 8.22 -12.24
N SER A 30 -12.82 8.08 -13.51
CA SER A 30 -12.79 9.18 -14.46
C SER A 30 -14.21 9.64 -14.86
N GLU A 31 -15.19 8.75 -14.84
CA GLU A 31 -16.58 9.07 -15.18
C GLU A 31 -17.24 9.88 -14.06
N ALA A 32 -17.14 9.39 -12.82
CA ALA A 32 -17.69 10.08 -11.67
C ALA A 32 -16.82 11.28 -11.23
N ARG A 33 -15.59 11.41 -11.78
CA ARG A 33 -14.60 12.41 -11.37
C ARG A 33 -14.34 12.38 -9.87
N VAL A 34 -14.00 11.20 -9.37
CA VAL A 34 -13.63 10.94 -7.97
C VAL A 34 -12.23 10.35 -7.94
N ILE A 35 -11.37 10.90 -7.10
CA ILE A 35 -10.02 10.39 -6.89
C ILE A 35 -9.77 10.11 -5.42
N ALA A 36 -8.80 9.21 -5.14
CA ALA A 36 -8.34 8.94 -3.79
C ALA A 36 -6.83 8.70 -3.76
N ALA A 37 -6.25 8.96 -2.58
CA ALA A 37 -4.90 8.57 -2.23
C ALA A 37 -4.94 7.85 -0.86
N ALA A 38 -4.28 6.69 -0.74
CA ALA A 38 -4.26 5.91 0.49
C ALA A 38 -2.85 5.38 0.82
N HIS A 39 -2.53 5.37 2.11
CA HIS A 39 -1.30 4.83 2.68
C HIS A 39 -1.55 3.38 3.12
N ALA A 40 -1.03 2.44 2.36
CA ALA A 40 -1.16 1.01 2.61
C ALA A 40 0.15 0.40 3.15
N GLY A 41 0.52 0.75 4.38
CA GLY A 41 1.43 -0.07 5.16
C GLY A 41 0.75 -1.39 5.55
N TRP A 42 1.49 -2.36 6.09
CA TRP A 42 0.91 -3.67 6.44
C TRP A 42 -0.30 -3.57 7.38
N ARG A 43 -0.28 -2.64 8.36
CA ARG A 43 -1.41 -2.45 9.29
C ARG A 43 -2.65 -1.91 8.58
N GLY A 44 -2.47 -0.89 7.74
CA GLY A 44 -3.56 -0.33 6.95
C GLY A 44 -4.14 -1.34 5.96
N ALA A 45 -3.27 -2.04 5.21
CA ALA A 45 -3.68 -3.07 4.28
C ALA A 45 -4.42 -4.23 4.98
N PHE A 46 -3.91 -4.71 6.11
CA PHE A 46 -4.55 -5.74 6.91
C PHE A 46 -5.87 -5.25 7.52
N GLY A 47 -5.91 -3.99 7.98
CA GLY A 47 -7.07 -3.36 8.62
C GLY A 47 -8.17 -2.87 7.67
N GLY A 48 -8.01 -3.01 6.35
CA GLY A 48 -9.07 -2.69 5.40
C GLY A 48 -9.03 -1.27 4.83
N VAL A 49 -7.86 -0.62 4.79
CA VAL A 49 -7.73 0.73 4.20
C VAL A 49 -8.18 0.78 2.74
N VAL A 50 -7.95 -0.30 1.98
CA VAL A 50 -8.34 -0.39 0.57
C VAL A 50 -9.86 -0.34 0.44
N GLU A 51 -10.54 -1.24 1.13
CA GLU A 51 -12.01 -1.38 1.10
C GLU A 51 -12.69 -0.12 1.63
N ALA A 52 -12.14 0.47 2.69
CA ALA A 52 -12.66 1.72 3.24
C ALA A 52 -12.49 2.89 2.27
N THR A 53 -11.39 2.92 1.50
CA THR A 53 -11.16 3.94 0.46
C THR A 53 -12.14 3.79 -0.67
N VAL A 54 -12.32 2.57 -1.21
CA VAL A 54 -13.31 2.30 -2.27
C VAL A 54 -14.72 2.68 -1.82
N ALA A 55 -15.13 2.28 -0.62
CA ALA A 55 -16.42 2.64 -0.06
C ALA A 55 -16.60 4.17 0.13
N ALA A 56 -15.52 4.90 0.44
CA ALA A 56 -15.56 6.35 0.52
C ALA A 56 -15.68 7.00 -0.87
N MET A 57 -15.05 6.43 -1.90
CA MET A 57 -15.23 6.88 -3.29
C MET A 57 -16.66 6.65 -3.78
N GLU A 58 -17.26 5.50 -3.48
CA GLU A 58 -18.66 5.20 -3.80
C GLU A 58 -19.63 6.20 -3.17
N LYS A 59 -19.39 6.63 -1.92
CA LYS A 59 -20.18 7.68 -1.24
C LYS A 59 -20.11 9.05 -1.95
N LEU A 60 -19.04 9.30 -2.71
CA LEU A 60 -18.90 10.49 -3.54
C LEU A 60 -19.40 10.31 -4.97
N GLY A 61 -19.98 9.15 -5.30
CA GLY A 61 -20.61 8.87 -6.58
C GLY A 61 -19.79 7.99 -7.53
N ALA A 62 -18.63 7.49 -7.13
CA ALA A 62 -17.86 6.55 -7.93
C ALA A 62 -18.60 5.20 -8.08
N SER A 63 -18.40 4.54 -9.21
CA SER A 63 -18.80 3.16 -9.41
C SER A 63 -17.61 2.24 -9.20
N ARG A 64 -17.77 1.20 -8.39
CA ARG A 64 -16.72 0.22 -8.11
C ARG A 64 -16.11 -0.37 -9.37
N ASP A 65 -16.93 -0.64 -10.38
CA ASP A 65 -16.48 -1.22 -11.66
C ASP A 65 -15.63 -0.25 -12.50
N ASN A 66 -15.75 1.06 -12.25
CA ASN A 66 -15.01 2.11 -12.95
C ASN A 66 -13.75 2.56 -12.19
N ILE A 67 -13.59 2.09 -10.94
CA ILE A 67 -12.42 2.49 -10.15
C ILE A 67 -11.17 1.78 -10.67
N SER A 68 -10.24 2.58 -11.21
CA SER A 68 -8.86 2.16 -11.47
C SER A 68 -7.99 2.43 -10.22
N GLY A 69 -7.01 1.57 -9.98
CA GLY A 69 -6.09 1.72 -8.85
C GLY A 69 -4.66 1.39 -9.21
N ALA A 70 -3.72 2.13 -8.65
CA ALA A 70 -2.29 1.89 -8.82
C ALA A 70 -1.59 1.81 -7.47
N LEU A 71 -0.68 0.83 -7.32
CA LEU A 71 0.27 0.73 -6.22
C LEU A 71 1.63 1.24 -6.69
N GLY A 72 2.10 2.31 -6.07
CA GLY A 72 3.40 2.91 -6.33
C GLY A 72 4.58 2.16 -5.71
N PRO A 73 5.78 2.78 -5.66
CA PRO A 73 6.99 2.18 -5.12
C PRO A 73 6.81 1.78 -3.65
N THR A 74 7.23 0.55 -3.32
CA THR A 74 7.11 0.01 -1.97
C THR A 74 8.26 -0.96 -1.68
N ILE A 75 8.49 -1.31 -0.42
CA ILE A 75 9.45 -2.37 -0.09
C ILE A 75 8.98 -3.70 -0.67
N ARG A 76 9.89 -4.46 -1.29
CA ARG A 76 9.60 -5.77 -1.89
C ARG A 76 9.95 -6.90 -0.94
N GLN A 77 9.36 -8.07 -1.18
CA GLN A 77 9.47 -9.26 -0.34
C GLN A 77 10.91 -9.58 0.10
N ALA A 78 11.88 -9.57 -0.82
CA ALA A 78 13.27 -9.91 -0.52
C ALA A 78 13.93 -9.00 0.54
N ASN A 79 13.35 -7.83 0.82
CA ASN A 79 13.88 -6.84 1.77
C ASN A 79 12.97 -6.61 2.97
N TYR A 80 11.84 -7.34 3.06
CA TYR A 80 10.85 -7.13 4.11
C TYR A 80 10.76 -8.33 5.06
N GLU A 81 11.85 -8.57 5.79
CA GLU A 81 11.87 -9.61 6.81
C GLU A 81 11.07 -9.19 8.06
N VAL A 82 10.25 -10.12 8.57
CA VAL A 82 9.33 -9.94 9.70
C VAL A 82 9.45 -11.12 10.66
N GLY A 83 9.06 -10.91 11.92
CA GLY A 83 9.08 -11.96 12.95
C GLY A 83 7.93 -12.95 12.84
N PRO A 84 7.99 -14.05 13.61
CA PRO A 84 6.99 -15.12 13.58
C PRO A 84 5.59 -14.67 14.01
N GLU A 85 5.49 -13.72 14.93
CA GLU A 85 4.22 -13.16 15.40
C GLU A 85 3.48 -12.38 14.30
N PHE A 86 4.22 -11.84 13.32
CA PHE A 86 3.65 -11.13 12.19
C PHE A 86 2.95 -12.13 11.24
N GLU A 87 3.63 -13.19 10.82
CA GLU A 87 3.08 -14.24 9.97
C GLU A 87 1.89 -14.92 10.64
N ALA A 88 2.03 -15.29 11.93
CA ALA A 88 0.98 -15.91 12.69
C ALA A 88 -0.31 -15.08 12.75
N ARG A 89 -0.21 -13.75 12.85
CA ARG A 89 -1.37 -12.83 12.81
C ARG A 89 -2.11 -12.91 11.48
N PHE A 90 -1.39 -12.92 10.36
CA PHE A 90 -1.99 -12.98 9.03
C PHE A 90 -2.66 -14.33 8.80
N ARG A 91 -1.99 -15.41 9.19
CA ARG A 91 -2.51 -16.78 9.07
C ARG A 91 -3.72 -17.04 9.96
N ALA A 92 -3.76 -16.45 11.15
CA ALA A 92 -4.91 -16.56 12.05
C ALA A 92 -6.17 -15.83 11.50
N ALA A 93 -5.99 -14.78 10.72
CA ALA A 93 -7.10 -14.08 10.08
C ALA A 93 -7.63 -14.83 8.85
N ASP A 94 -6.74 -15.44 8.07
CA ASP A 94 -7.04 -16.27 6.91
C ASP A 94 -5.82 -17.15 6.60
N ALA A 95 -6.00 -18.47 6.59
CA ALA A 95 -4.93 -19.43 6.32
C ALA A 95 -4.27 -19.23 4.95
N ASP A 96 -5.02 -18.76 3.95
CA ASP A 96 -4.54 -18.48 2.60
C ASP A 96 -3.52 -17.34 2.55
N ASN A 97 -3.45 -16.50 3.58
CA ASN A 97 -2.43 -15.47 3.68
C ASN A 97 -1.00 -16.02 3.78
N ALA A 98 -0.83 -17.31 4.10
CA ALA A 98 0.48 -17.96 4.07
C ALA A 98 1.22 -17.77 2.74
N ARG A 99 0.52 -17.65 1.61
CA ARG A 99 1.10 -17.44 0.28
C ARG A 99 1.89 -16.13 0.11
N PHE A 100 1.68 -15.16 0.99
CA PHE A 100 2.40 -13.88 0.97
C PHE A 100 3.71 -13.91 1.77
N PHE A 101 4.08 -15.07 2.29
CA PHE A 101 5.28 -15.26 3.12
C PHE A 101 6.20 -16.29 2.50
N ALA A 102 7.49 -15.96 2.43
CA ALA A 102 8.57 -16.90 2.11
C ALA A 102 9.48 -17.05 3.34
N ALA A 103 10.31 -18.09 3.38
CA ALA A 103 11.29 -18.25 4.44
C ALA A 103 12.21 -17.04 4.56
N GLY A 104 12.43 -16.56 5.77
CA GLY A 104 13.33 -15.48 6.09
C GLY A 104 14.81 -15.88 6.03
N VAL A 105 15.70 -14.91 6.14
CA VAL A 105 17.15 -15.15 6.25
C VAL A 105 17.49 -15.65 7.66
N ARG A 106 16.84 -15.10 8.69
CA ARG A 106 17.00 -15.53 10.07
C ARG A 106 16.04 -16.68 10.38
N ASP A 107 16.46 -17.60 11.26
CA ASP A 107 15.60 -18.66 11.75
C ASP A 107 14.30 -18.11 12.33
N ASN A 108 13.19 -18.79 12.06
CA ASN A 108 11.84 -18.38 12.48
C ASN A 108 11.40 -16.97 12.04
N HIS A 109 11.99 -16.44 10.98
CA HIS A 109 11.57 -15.18 10.35
C HIS A 109 11.02 -15.44 8.95
N TRP A 110 10.27 -14.47 8.44
CA TRP A 110 9.58 -14.57 7.16
C TRP A 110 9.87 -13.34 6.29
N GLN A 111 9.88 -13.54 4.97
CA GLN A 111 9.87 -12.46 4.00
C GLN A 111 8.43 -12.19 3.57
N PHE A 112 7.89 -11.02 3.91
CA PHE A 112 6.51 -10.64 3.62
C PHE A 112 6.39 -9.91 2.29
N ASP A 113 5.50 -10.39 1.40
CA ASP A 113 5.19 -9.74 0.12
C ASP A 113 4.06 -8.72 0.29
N LEU A 114 4.40 -7.52 0.78
CA LEU A 114 3.46 -6.41 0.94
C LEU A 114 2.77 -6.04 -0.38
N PRO A 115 3.48 -5.86 -1.52
CA PRO A 115 2.81 -5.52 -2.79
C PRO A 115 1.84 -6.61 -3.26
N ALA A 116 2.17 -7.89 -3.15
CA ALA A 116 1.24 -8.95 -3.52
C ALA A 116 0.01 -8.99 -2.60
N TYR A 117 0.20 -8.77 -1.29
CA TYR A 117 -0.90 -8.67 -0.33
C TYR A 117 -1.81 -7.47 -0.64
N VAL A 118 -1.24 -6.29 -0.90
CA VAL A 118 -2.02 -5.09 -1.26
C VAL A 118 -2.76 -5.30 -2.58
N ALA A 119 -2.12 -5.90 -3.60
CA ALA A 119 -2.76 -6.22 -4.87
C ALA A 119 -3.95 -7.20 -4.69
N HIS A 120 -3.81 -8.17 -3.77
CA HIS A 120 -4.91 -9.06 -3.39
C HIS A 120 -6.07 -8.28 -2.77
N ARG A 121 -5.79 -7.38 -1.81
CA ARG A 121 -6.82 -6.54 -1.16
C ARG A 121 -7.50 -5.59 -2.16
N LEU A 122 -6.76 -5.04 -3.14
CA LEU A 122 -7.33 -4.23 -4.21
C LEU A 122 -8.38 -5.01 -5.03
N ARG A 123 -8.05 -6.26 -5.42
CA ARG A 123 -9.00 -7.12 -6.15
C ARG A 123 -10.22 -7.48 -5.30
N GLN A 124 -10.03 -7.83 -4.03
CA GLN A 124 -11.13 -8.06 -3.09
C GLN A 124 -12.00 -6.81 -2.88
N GLY A 125 -11.39 -5.63 -2.89
CA GLY A 125 -12.08 -4.34 -2.82
C GLY A 125 -12.81 -3.94 -4.10
N GLY A 126 -12.70 -4.73 -5.18
CA GLY A 126 -13.39 -4.50 -6.46
C GLY A 126 -12.53 -3.85 -7.55
N VAL A 127 -11.28 -3.47 -7.27
CA VAL A 127 -10.34 -2.99 -8.29
C VAL A 127 -9.78 -4.18 -9.05
N GLN A 128 -10.38 -4.53 -10.19
CA GLN A 128 -10.13 -5.80 -10.89
C GLN A 128 -8.73 -5.92 -11.48
N SER A 129 -8.17 -4.84 -12.00
CA SER A 129 -6.88 -4.81 -12.68
C SER A 129 -5.98 -3.72 -12.11
N PRO A 130 -5.54 -3.84 -10.84
CA PRO A 130 -4.68 -2.82 -10.26
C PRO A 130 -3.32 -2.81 -10.93
N GLU A 131 -2.81 -1.62 -11.23
CA GLU A 131 -1.45 -1.45 -11.72
C GLU A 131 -0.46 -1.50 -10.55
N ILE A 132 0.59 -2.31 -10.70
CA ILE A 132 1.63 -2.47 -9.67
C ILE A 132 2.97 -2.07 -10.27
N LEU A 133 3.56 -0.97 -9.81
CA LEU A 133 4.81 -0.45 -10.39
C LEU A 133 6.02 -1.37 -10.24
N GLY A 134 6.02 -2.27 -9.27
CA GLY A 134 7.08 -3.26 -9.15
C GLY A 134 8.45 -2.74 -8.69
N VAL A 135 8.54 -1.48 -8.27
CA VAL A 135 9.78 -0.81 -7.85
C VAL A 135 10.01 -1.00 -6.34
N CYS A 136 11.25 -1.36 -5.96
CA CYS A 136 11.63 -1.54 -4.56
C CYS A 136 12.29 -0.29 -3.98
N THR A 137 11.68 0.30 -2.97
CA THR A 137 12.20 1.49 -2.27
C THR A 137 13.51 1.20 -1.51
N TYR A 138 13.68 -0.02 -1.01
CA TYR A 138 14.88 -0.40 -0.25
C TYR A 138 16.13 -0.47 -1.15
N THR A 139 16.02 -1.01 -2.37
CA THR A 139 17.16 -1.23 -3.27
C THR A 139 17.47 -0.03 -4.18
N ARG A 140 16.49 0.86 -4.41
CA ARG A 140 16.64 2.03 -5.29
C ARG A 140 16.93 3.27 -4.44
N GLU A 141 18.13 3.30 -3.85
CA GLU A 141 18.54 4.33 -2.90
C GLU A 141 18.61 5.73 -3.50
N ASP A 142 19.06 5.82 -4.75
CA ASP A 142 19.21 7.10 -5.44
C ASP A 142 17.86 7.74 -5.82
N GLU A 143 16.76 6.97 -5.72
CA GLU A 143 15.43 7.43 -6.14
C GLU A 143 14.43 7.50 -4.99
N PHE A 144 14.59 6.65 -3.97
CA PHE A 144 13.57 6.50 -2.92
C PHE A 144 14.16 6.46 -1.52
N PHE A 145 13.44 7.08 -0.59
CA PHE A 145 13.64 6.88 0.84
C PHE A 145 13.11 5.51 1.28
N SER A 146 13.77 4.90 2.26
CA SER A 146 13.34 3.63 2.85
C SER A 146 13.53 3.64 4.36
N TYR A 147 12.44 3.46 5.09
CA TYR A 147 12.46 3.30 6.55
C TYR A 147 13.28 2.08 6.98
N ARG A 148 13.12 0.95 6.28
CA ARG A 148 13.85 -0.28 6.57
C ARG A 148 15.36 -0.09 6.36
N ARG A 149 15.77 0.59 5.31
CA ARG A 149 17.18 0.89 5.03
C ARG A 149 17.75 1.81 6.11
N ALA A 150 17.05 2.89 6.45
CA ALA A 150 17.46 3.79 7.53
C ALA A 150 17.57 3.07 8.87
N THR A 151 16.62 2.17 9.19
CA THR A 151 16.66 1.34 10.40
C THR A 151 17.89 0.42 10.41
N HIS A 152 18.21 -0.25 9.30
CA HIS A 152 19.39 -1.11 9.18
C HIS A 152 20.69 -0.32 9.34
N ARG A 153 20.73 0.92 8.88
CA ARG A 153 21.87 1.82 8.99
C ARG A 153 21.93 2.57 10.32
N LYS A 154 20.91 2.42 11.17
CA LYS A 154 20.77 3.15 12.44
C LYS A 154 20.77 4.67 12.26
N GLU A 155 20.18 5.13 11.16
CA GLU A 155 20.01 6.56 10.88
C GLU A 155 18.99 7.17 11.87
N PRO A 156 19.21 8.40 12.36
CA PRO A 156 18.34 9.00 13.37
C PRO A 156 16.97 9.42 12.82
N ASP A 157 16.88 9.64 11.50
CA ASP A 157 15.65 10.04 10.80
C ASP A 157 15.70 9.57 9.34
N TYR A 158 14.58 9.68 8.62
CA TYR A 158 14.47 9.28 7.21
C TYR A 158 13.49 10.18 6.46
N GLY A 159 13.77 10.42 5.17
CA GLY A 159 12.87 11.13 4.27
C GLY A 159 11.67 10.27 3.83
N ARG A 160 10.76 10.89 3.10
CA ARG A 160 9.59 10.23 2.49
C ARG A 160 9.40 10.74 1.07
N GLN A 161 8.92 9.89 0.19
CA GLN A 161 8.42 10.27 -1.13
C GLN A 161 6.92 10.55 -1.06
N LEU A 162 6.47 11.47 -1.90
CA LEU A 162 5.06 11.82 -2.07
C LEU A 162 4.50 11.16 -3.34
N SER A 163 3.37 10.50 -3.21
CA SER A 163 2.54 10.08 -4.34
C SER A 163 1.26 10.92 -4.34
N ALA A 164 0.97 11.59 -5.44
CA ALA A 164 -0.13 12.55 -5.52
C ALA A 164 -0.95 12.36 -6.80
N ILE A 165 -2.24 12.76 -6.73
CA ILE A 165 -3.19 12.72 -7.83
C ILE A 165 -4.07 13.98 -7.76
N MET A 166 -4.51 14.47 -8.93
CA MET A 166 -5.37 15.63 -9.07
C MET A 166 -6.38 15.40 -10.21
N LEU A 167 -7.61 15.93 -10.05
CA LEU A 167 -8.64 16.00 -11.10
C LEU A 167 -8.44 17.14 -12.05
#